data_45839fd2dbda5545c5b4faf949a9e37a
#
_entry.id   45839fd2dbda5545c5b4faf949a9e37a
#
_cell.length_a   1.000
_cell.length_b   1.000
_cell.length_c   1.000
_cell.angle_alpha   90.00
_cell.angle_beta   90.00
_cell.angle_gamma   90.00
#
_symmetry.space_group_name_H-M   'P 1'
#
loop_
_entity.id
_entity.type
_entity.pdbx_description
1 polymer ?
#
loop_
_entity_poly.entity_id
_entity_poly.type
_entity_poly.pdbx_seq_one_letter_code
_entity_poly.pdbx_strand_id
1 'polypeptide(L)'
;NDMNDHRPPHDGKLDKPATIFDVAKAAGVSIKTVSRVINLEANVRQTTRDKVNAAIEALSYLPNAAARVLSGKRFYVIGLIYENPSEFSYMQKVLNGALKACEAGGYTLLLLPLTLPNPDLIADVRRFVSQSRLDGVVLPAPIGDFKDIQQLLAELSIPFARIAPKTEVHEDLNIRCNDEQASFELTQYLIGQGHRQLGFIKGDPIH
;
A
#
# COMPACT_ATOMS: atom_id res chain seq x y z
N ASN A 1 4.23 43.89 -38.05
CA ASN A 1 3.27 42.81 -37.76
C ASN A 1 3.35 42.46 -36.31
N ASP A 2 2.59 43.21 -35.53
CA ASP A 2 2.36 43.00 -34.10
C ASP A 2 1.45 41.79 -33.93
N MET A 3 1.94 40.69 -33.38
CA MET A 3 1.11 39.66 -32.79
C MET A 3 0.94 39.93 -31.30
N ASN A 4 -0.21 40.42 -30.98
CA ASN A 4 -0.72 40.76 -29.66
C ASN A 4 -0.85 39.47 -28.83
N ASP A 5 0.08 39.22 -27.88
CA ASP A 5 0.04 38.13 -26.89
C ASP A 5 -0.94 38.51 -25.79
N HIS A 6 -2.22 38.17 -25.98
CA HIS A 6 -3.27 38.28 -24.95
C HIS A 6 -3.26 37.02 -24.10
N ARG A 7 -2.32 36.91 -23.16
CA ARG A 7 -2.50 36.02 -22.00
C ARG A 7 -3.39 36.72 -20.97
N PRO A 8 -4.52 36.12 -20.56
CA PRO A 8 -5.30 36.67 -19.47
C PRO A 8 -4.47 36.61 -18.16
N PRO A 9 -4.61 37.61 -17.28
CA PRO A 9 -3.94 37.61 -15.99
C PRO A 9 -4.44 36.45 -15.14
N HIS A 10 -3.57 35.54 -14.74
CA HIS A 10 -3.82 34.55 -13.70
C HIS A 10 -3.86 35.29 -12.35
N ASP A 11 -5.01 35.85 -11.99
CA ASP A 11 -5.32 36.24 -10.62
C ASP A 11 -5.70 34.97 -9.82
N GLY A 12 -4.74 34.07 -9.67
CA GLY A 12 -4.84 32.92 -8.81
C GLY A 12 -4.39 33.30 -7.41
N LYS A 13 -5.26 33.91 -6.59
CA LYS A 13 -5.15 33.71 -5.14
C LYS A 13 -5.28 32.22 -4.91
N LEU A 14 -4.15 31.57 -4.72
CA LEU A 14 -4.11 30.23 -4.13
C LEU A 14 -4.72 30.39 -2.74
N ASP A 15 -6.00 30.03 -2.58
CA ASP A 15 -6.63 29.93 -1.27
C ASP A 15 -5.73 29.05 -0.41
N LYS A 16 -5.31 29.57 0.72
CA LYS A 16 -4.47 28.81 1.65
C LYS A 16 -5.22 27.51 1.95
N PRO A 17 -4.56 26.34 1.80
CA PRO A 17 -5.19 25.08 2.12
C PRO A 17 -5.70 25.09 3.55
N ALA A 18 -6.91 24.60 3.77
CA ALA A 18 -7.52 24.50 5.09
C ALA A 18 -6.58 23.75 6.05
N THR A 19 -6.56 24.17 7.29
CA THR A 19 -5.73 23.59 8.34
C THR A 19 -6.56 22.81 9.35
N ILE A 20 -5.90 22.02 10.20
CA ILE A 20 -6.57 21.30 11.30
C ILE A 20 -7.26 22.29 12.28
N PHE A 21 -6.75 23.52 12.40
CA PHE A 21 -7.36 24.58 13.20
C PHE A 21 -8.71 25.00 12.61
N ASP A 22 -8.80 25.09 11.28
CA ASP A 22 -10.03 25.48 10.59
C ASP A 22 -11.09 24.39 10.76
N VAL A 23 -10.71 23.11 10.65
CA VAL A 23 -11.60 21.98 10.91
C VAL A 23 -12.09 21.96 12.36
N ALA A 24 -11.20 22.17 13.33
CA ALA A 24 -11.56 22.22 14.74
C ALA A 24 -12.57 23.34 15.04
N LYS A 25 -12.37 24.50 14.45
CA LYS A 25 -13.25 25.66 14.54
C LYS A 25 -14.61 25.37 13.90
N ALA A 26 -14.63 24.80 12.70
CA ALA A 26 -15.87 24.46 11.98
C ALA A 26 -16.68 23.37 12.67
N ALA A 27 -16.02 22.35 13.20
CA ALA A 27 -16.67 21.25 13.92
C ALA A 27 -17.06 21.58 15.38
N GLY A 28 -16.58 22.72 15.93
CA GLY A 28 -16.83 23.10 17.31
C GLY A 28 -16.16 22.19 18.34
N VAL A 29 -14.97 21.65 18.03
CA VAL A 29 -14.23 20.72 18.89
C VAL A 29 -12.78 21.14 19.04
N SER A 30 -12.06 20.50 19.99
CA SER A 30 -10.62 20.75 20.14
C SER A 30 -9.81 20.13 18.99
N ILE A 31 -8.64 20.68 18.69
CA ILE A 31 -7.67 20.12 17.71
C ILE A 31 -7.33 18.67 18.07
N LYS A 32 -7.18 18.36 19.36
CA LYS A 32 -6.94 17.00 19.86
C LYS A 32 -8.07 16.06 19.48
N THR A 33 -9.33 16.53 19.51
CA THR A 33 -10.49 15.76 19.10
C THR A 33 -10.49 15.51 17.59
N VAL A 34 -10.19 16.53 16.78
CA VAL A 34 -10.04 16.38 15.32
C VAL A 34 -8.95 15.35 15.01
N SER A 35 -7.76 15.46 15.64
CA SER A 35 -6.66 14.51 15.48
C SER A 35 -7.09 13.07 15.80
N ARG A 36 -7.83 12.86 16.88
CA ARG A 36 -8.35 11.53 17.26
C ARG A 36 -9.32 10.95 16.24
N VAL A 37 -10.18 11.79 15.65
CA VAL A 37 -11.10 11.37 14.58
C VAL A 37 -10.34 10.98 13.33
N ILE A 38 -9.39 11.80 12.89
CA ILE A 38 -8.54 11.54 11.72
C ILE A 38 -7.72 10.25 11.91
N ASN A 39 -7.24 10.00 13.13
CA ASN A 39 -6.47 8.80 13.48
C ASN A 39 -7.34 7.58 13.80
N LEU A 40 -8.66 7.64 13.60
CA LEU A 40 -9.63 6.55 13.83
C LEU A 40 -9.57 5.97 15.24
N GLU A 41 -9.18 6.77 16.28
CA GLU A 41 -9.14 6.32 17.66
C GLU A 41 -10.52 5.88 18.15
N ALA A 42 -10.60 4.74 18.83
CA ALA A 42 -11.88 4.12 19.26
C ALA A 42 -12.69 5.00 20.22
N ASN A 43 -12.03 5.85 21.01
CA ASN A 43 -12.63 6.59 22.12
C ASN A 43 -13.29 7.93 21.72
N VAL A 44 -13.78 8.06 20.48
CA VAL A 44 -14.51 9.26 20.03
C VAL A 44 -15.95 8.87 19.72
N ARG A 45 -16.91 9.60 20.30
CA ARG A 45 -18.35 9.38 20.09
C ARG A 45 -18.70 9.56 18.60
N GLN A 46 -19.64 8.73 18.09
CA GLN A 46 -20.04 8.77 16.69
C GLN A 46 -20.52 10.16 16.25
N THR A 47 -21.35 10.81 17.06
CA THR A 47 -21.85 12.17 16.77
C THR A 47 -20.73 13.21 16.61
N THR A 48 -19.61 13.03 17.33
CA THR A 48 -18.43 13.90 17.19
C THR A 48 -17.65 13.57 15.93
N ARG A 49 -17.56 12.28 15.56
CA ARG A 49 -16.95 11.85 14.28
C ARG A 49 -17.68 12.46 13.08
N ASP A 50 -19.02 12.39 13.11
CA ASP A 50 -19.86 12.89 12.03
C ASP A 50 -19.66 14.41 11.83
N LYS A 51 -19.62 15.17 12.93
CA LYS A 51 -19.37 16.63 12.88
C LYS A 51 -17.99 16.97 12.31
N VAL A 52 -16.96 16.22 12.72
CA VAL A 52 -15.59 16.45 12.24
C VAL A 52 -15.47 16.05 10.77
N ASN A 53 -16.04 14.92 10.36
CA ASN A 53 -16.01 14.47 8.97
C ASN A 53 -16.76 15.47 8.05
N ALA A 54 -17.93 15.96 8.45
CA ALA A 54 -18.65 16.99 7.72
C ALA A 54 -17.83 18.29 7.56
N ALA A 55 -17.08 18.69 8.59
CA ALA A 55 -16.20 19.85 8.51
C ALA A 55 -14.99 19.61 7.60
N ILE A 56 -14.41 18.41 7.60
CA ILE A 56 -13.31 17.99 6.70
C ILE A 56 -13.77 18.07 5.25
N GLU A 57 -14.94 17.54 4.93
CA GLU A 57 -15.54 17.58 3.58
C GLU A 57 -15.83 19.02 3.13
N ALA A 58 -16.51 19.80 4.00
CA ALA A 58 -16.91 21.18 3.67
C ALA A 58 -15.70 22.10 3.42
N LEU A 59 -14.58 21.86 4.09
CA LEU A 59 -13.35 22.64 3.95
C LEU A 59 -12.37 22.03 2.93
N SER A 60 -12.71 20.91 2.31
CA SER A 60 -11.80 20.12 1.47
C SER A 60 -10.44 19.91 2.16
N TYR A 61 -10.49 19.70 3.49
CA TYR A 61 -9.27 19.55 4.29
C TYR A 61 -8.61 18.21 4.01
N LEU A 62 -7.38 18.26 3.52
CA LEU A 62 -6.53 17.08 3.39
C LEU A 62 -5.60 17.00 4.60
N PRO A 63 -5.72 15.93 5.41
CA PRO A 63 -4.81 15.73 6.55
C PRO A 63 -3.36 15.74 6.08
N ASN A 64 -2.58 16.68 6.61
CA ASN A 64 -1.16 16.77 6.29
C ASN A 64 -0.44 15.54 6.86
N ALA A 65 0.11 14.71 5.98
CA ALA A 65 0.86 13.51 6.36
C ALA A 65 2.01 13.84 7.34
N ALA A 66 2.69 14.98 7.15
CA ALA A 66 3.74 15.44 8.03
C ALA A 66 3.22 15.79 9.46
N ALA A 67 2.01 16.34 9.58
CA ALA A 67 1.39 16.63 10.88
C ALA A 67 0.95 15.35 11.61
N ARG A 68 0.54 14.31 10.88
CA ARG A 68 0.24 12.97 11.45
C ARG A 68 1.50 12.31 12.01
N VAL A 69 2.62 12.42 11.32
CA VAL A 69 3.93 11.91 11.76
C VAL A 69 4.40 12.56 13.05
N LEU A 70 4.16 13.87 13.24
CA LEU A 70 4.54 14.60 14.46
C LEU A 70 3.74 14.19 15.70
N SER A 71 2.54 13.65 15.53
CA SER A 71 1.65 13.25 16.63
C SER A 71 1.73 11.76 16.99
N GLY A 72 2.44 10.92 16.21
CA GLY A 72 2.51 9.48 16.43
C GLY A 72 3.79 8.84 15.93
N LYS A 73 4.03 7.58 16.33
CA LYS A 73 5.19 6.78 15.91
C LYS A 73 5.05 6.19 14.50
N ARG A 74 4.00 6.55 13.73
CA ARG A 74 3.69 5.97 12.42
C ARG A 74 3.85 7.00 11.32
N PHE A 75 4.35 6.56 10.17
CA PHE A 75 4.55 7.39 8.98
C PHE A 75 3.39 7.29 7.99
N TYR A 76 2.53 6.28 8.14
CA TYR A 76 1.41 5.96 7.25
C TYR A 76 1.88 5.69 5.81
N VAL A 77 2.98 4.95 5.70
CA VAL A 77 3.58 4.56 4.42
C VAL A 77 3.83 3.05 4.41
N ILE A 78 3.31 2.38 3.39
CA ILE A 78 3.57 0.96 3.11
C ILE A 78 4.41 0.86 1.86
N GLY A 79 5.46 0.05 1.89
CA GLY A 79 6.25 -0.30 0.72
C GLY A 79 5.71 -1.56 0.05
N LEU A 80 5.70 -1.60 -1.27
CA LEU A 80 5.49 -2.81 -2.06
C LEU A 80 6.73 -3.02 -2.91
N ILE A 81 7.50 -4.07 -2.61
CA ILE A 81 8.72 -4.44 -3.30
C ILE A 81 8.43 -5.69 -4.12
N TYR A 82 8.53 -5.60 -5.43
CA TYR A 82 8.11 -6.67 -6.32
C TYR A 82 9.03 -6.78 -7.54
N GLU A 83 9.07 -7.97 -8.12
CA GLU A 83 9.71 -8.14 -9.41
C GLU A 83 8.87 -7.45 -10.49
N ASN A 84 9.54 -6.66 -11.33
CA ASN A 84 8.89 -6.00 -12.46
C ASN A 84 8.56 -7.04 -13.53
N PRO A 85 7.31 -7.49 -13.66
CA PRO A 85 6.97 -8.59 -14.55
C PRO A 85 6.97 -8.12 -16.00
N SER A 86 7.39 -9.02 -16.89
CA SER A 86 7.21 -8.85 -18.34
C SER A 86 5.72 -8.87 -18.74
N GLU A 87 4.85 -9.45 -17.89
CA GLU A 87 3.39 -9.51 -18.08
C GLU A 87 2.63 -9.09 -16.81
N PHE A 88 1.72 -8.13 -16.97
CA PHE A 88 1.13 -7.35 -15.87
C PHE A 88 -0.06 -7.98 -15.13
N SER A 89 -0.63 -9.11 -15.56
CA SER A 89 -1.99 -9.48 -15.11
C SER A 89 -2.10 -9.80 -13.60
N TYR A 90 -1.18 -10.58 -13.04
CA TYR A 90 -1.21 -10.95 -11.61
C TYR A 90 -0.80 -9.76 -10.72
N MET A 91 0.37 -9.18 -11.01
CA MET A 91 0.88 -8.05 -10.22
C MET A 91 -0.04 -6.85 -10.25
N GLN A 92 -0.74 -6.60 -11.35
CA GLN A 92 -1.73 -5.53 -11.41
C GLN A 92 -2.88 -5.73 -10.41
N LYS A 93 -3.32 -6.98 -10.20
CA LYS A 93 -4.35 -7.29 -9.19
C LYS A 93 -3.82 -7.07 -7.78
N VAL A 94 -2.57 -7.47 -7.50
CA VAL A 94 -1.90 -7.24 -6.22
C VAL A 94 -1.77 -5.74 -5.95
N LEU A 95 -1.27 -4.97 -6.93
CA LEU A 95 -1.13 -3.52 -6.85
C LEU A 95 -2.47 -2.83 -6.57
N ASN A 96 -3.52 -3.19 -7.32
CA ASN A 96 -4.86 -2.62 -7.13
C ASN A 96 -5.43 -2.96 -5.74
N GLY A 97 -5.21 -4.18 -5.24
CA GLY A 97 -5.62 -4.58 -3.90
C GLY A 97 -4.89 -3.80 -2.81
N ALA A 98 -3.57 -3.69 -2.93
CA ALA A 98 -2.73 -2.94 -2.00
C ALA A 98 -3.09 -1.44 -1.99
N LEU A 99 -3.31 -0.85 -3.17
CA LEU A 99 -3.69 0.55 -3.31
C LEU A 99 -5.02 0.83 -2.62
N LYS A 100 -6.06 0.02 -2.89
CA LYS A 100 -7.38 0.16 -2.23
C LYS A 100 -7.29 0.01 -0.72
N ALA A 101 -6.50 -0.94 -0.22
CA ALA A 101 -6.31 -1.14 1.21
C ALA A 101 -5.58 0.05 1.87
N CYS A 102 -4.54 0.57 1.22
CA CYS A 102 -3.83 1.76 1.68
C CYS A 102 -4.75 2.98 1.69
N GLU A 103 -5.51 3.21 0.64
CA GLU A 103 -6.48 4.32 0.55
C GLU A 103 -7.51 4.25 1.68
N ALA A 104 -8.15 3.09 1.88
CA ALA A 104 -9.11 2.89 2.95
C ALA A 104 -8.51 3.07 4.35
N GLY A 105 -7.22 2.71 4.54
CA GLY A 105 -6.49 2.86 5.80
C GLY A 105 -5.83 4.22 6.00
N GLY A 106 -5.89 5.12 5.01
CA GLY A 106 -5.19 6.41 5.02
C GLY A 106 -3.68 6.29 4.93
N TYR A 107 -3.17 5.21 4.29
CA TYR A 107 -1.76 4.99 4.01
C TYR A 107 -1.39 5.43 2.59
N THR A 108 -0.13 5.79 2.42
CA THR A 108 0.49 5.97 1.10
C THR A 108 1.16 4.66 0.69
N LEU A 109 0.96 4.23 -0.55
CA LEU A 109 1.67 3.09 -1.11
C LEU A 109 2.89 3.57 -1.90
N LEU A 110 4.08 3.10 -1.53
CA LEU A 110 5.31 3.31 -2.28
C LEU A 110 5.72 2.02 -2.99
N LEU A 111 6.19 2.14 -4.21
CA LEU A 111 6.52 1.01 -5.08
C LEU A 111 8.02 0.94 -5.32
N LEU A 112 8.59 -0.26 -5.21
CA LEU A 112 9.94 -0.58 -5.68
C LEU A 112 9.85 -1.75 -6.65
N PRO A 113 9.74 -1.49 -7.97
CA PRO A 113 9.89 -2.54 -8.98
C PRO A 113 11.36 -2.92 -9.11
N LEU A 114 11.64 -4.21 -9.08
CA LEU A 114 12.98 -4.78 -9.23
C LEU A 114 13.05 -5.62 -10.51
N THR A 115 14.15 -5.55 -11.22
CA THR A 115 14.41 -6.44 -12.35
C THR A 115 15.40 -7.52 -11.89
N LEU A 116 15.11 -8.77 -12.16
CA LEU A 116 15.95 -9.90 -11.79
C LEU A 116 16.63 -10.50 -13.05
N PRO A 117 17.88 -10.97 -12.95
CA PRO A 117 18.77 -10.89 -11.80
C PRO A 117 19.27 -9.46 -11.51
N ASN A 118 19.45 -9.11 -10.24
CA ASN A 118 19.95 -7.80 -9.82
C ASN A 118 21.13 -7.98 -8.84
N PRO A 119 22.36 -7.65 -9.23
CA PRO A 119 23.52 -7.75 -8.34
C PRO A 119 23.47 -6.78 -7.15
N ASP A 120 22.75 -5.66 -7.30
CA ASP A 120 22.61 -4.63 -6.28
C ASP A 120 21.31 -4.73 -5.47
N LEU A 121 20.62 -5.89 -5.57
CA LEU A 121 19.29 -6.10 -4.98
C LEU A 121 19.16 -5.60 -3.54
N ILE A 122 20.08 -6.03 -2.66
CA ILE A 122 20.05 -5.68 -1.25
C ILE A 122 20.35 -4.20 -1.02
N ALA A 123 21.25 -3.62 -1.82
CA ALA A 123 21.56 -2.18 -1.74
C ALA A 123 20.37 -1.33 -2.17
N ASP A 124 19.64 -1.73 -3.22
CA ASP A 124 18.44 -1.04 -3.69
C ASP A 124 17.32 -1.11 -2.67
N VAL A 125 17.05 -2.29 -2.11
CA VAL A 125 16.05 -2.46 -1.05
C VAL A 125 16.43 -1.65 0.19
N ARG A 126 17.69 -1.72 0.64
CA ARG A 126 18.18 -0.94 1.79
C ARG A 126 17.99 0.56 1.57
N ARG A 127 18.33 1.05 0.39
CA ARG A 127 18.16 2.47 0.03
C ARG A 127 16.70 2.86 0.08
N PHE A 128 15.82 2.08 -0.53
CA PHE A 128 14.38 2.33 -0.56
C PHE A 128 13.80 2.41 0.86
N VAL A 129 14.03 1.41 1.70
CA VAL A 129 13.45 1.37 3.05
C VAL A 129 14.03 2.45 3.97
N SER A 130 15.33 2.79 3.82
CA SER A 130 15.98 3.82 4.64
C SER A 130 15.51 5.24 4.30
N GLN A 131 15.20 5.50 3.04
CA GLN A 131 14.75 6.82 2.57
C GLN A 131 13.25 7.05 2.78
N SER A 132 12.45 5.99 2.83
CA SER A 132 10.99 6.08 2.72
C SER A 132 10.24 6.06 4.05
N ARG A 133 10.93 5.80 5.18
CA ARG A 133 10.31 5.72 6.52
C ARG A 133 9.03 4.88 6.52
N LEU A 134 9.15 3.62 6.13
CA LEU A 134 8.02 2.72 5.98
C LEU A 134 7.51 2.19 7.33
N ASP A 135 6.19 2.07 7.47
CA ASP A 135 5.55 1.37 8.59
C ASP A 135 5.49 -0.16 8.37
N GLY A 136 5.68 -0.60 7.15
CA GLY A 136 5.73 -2.00 6.77
C GLY A 136 5.93 -2.20 5.28
N VAL A 137 6.19 -3.44 4.88
CA VAL A 137 6.47 -3.82 3.49
C VAL A 137 5.64 -5.03 3.09
N VAL A 138 5.15 -5.02 1.86
CA VAL A 138 4.52 -6.18 1.20
C VAL A 138 5.49 -6.74 0.17
N LEU A 139 5.71 -8.05 0.22
CA LEU A 139 6.64 -8.80 -0.61
C LEU A 139 5.91 -9.92 -1.37
N PRO A 140 5.44 -9.70 -2.59
CA PRO A 140 4.98 -10.79 -3.46
C PRO A 140 6.13 -11.72 -3.85
N ALA A 141 5.80 -12.97 -4.18
CA ALA A 141 6.76 -13.88 -4.80
C ALA A 141 7.26 -13.30 -6.15
N PRO A 142 8.53 -13.57 -6.55
CA PRO A 142 9.54 -14.34 -5.83
C PRO A 142 10.30 -13.52 -4.76
N ILE A 143 10.11 -12.20 -4.72
CA ILE A 143 10.87 -11.28 -3.84
C ILE A 143 10.71 -11.67 -2.37
N GLY A 144 9.51 -12.09 -1.96
CA GLY A 144 9.22 -12.53 -0.60
C GLY A 144 9.99 -13.77 -0.15
N ASP A 145 10.62 -14.52 -1.06
CA ASP A 145 11.38 -15.72 -0.75
C ASP A 145 12.89 -15.47 -0.61
N PHE A 146 13.38 -14.25 -0.92
CA PHE A 146 14.79 -13.90 -0.73
C PHE A 146 15.10 -13.67 0.74
N LYS A 147 15.83 -14.62 1.33
CA LYS A 147 16.21 -14.59 2.76
C LYS A 147 16.99 -13.33 3.15
N ASP A 148 17.84 -12.85 2.26
CA ASP A 148 18.66 -11.65 2.50
C ASP A 148 17.78 -10.40 2.63
N ILE A 149 16.67 -10.32 1.88
CA ILE A 149 15.69 -9.23 2.00
C ILE A 149 14.93 -9.35 3.34
N GLN A 150 14.49 -10.55 3.70
CA GLN A 150 13.80 -10.79 4.98
C GLN A 150 14.72 -10.43 6.15
N GLN A 151 15.98 -10.87 6.13
CA GLN A 151 16.97 -10.55 7.15
C GLN A 151 17.21 -9.04 7.24
N LEU A 152 17.39 -8.35 6.12
CA LEU A 152 17.56 -6.91 6.07
C LEU A 152 16.39 -6.16 6.73
N LEU A 153 15.14 -6.56 6.42
CA LEU A 153 13.96 -5.93 7.00
C LEU A 153 13.86 -6.20 8.50
N ALA A 154 14.21 -7.42 8.94
CA ALA A 154 14.26 -7.78 10.36
C ALA A 154 15.31 -6.95 11.11
N GLU A 155 16.54 -6.82 10.57
CA GLU A 155 17.61 -5.98 11.14
C GLU A 155 17.16 -4.51 11.30
N LEU A 156 16.40 -3.99 10.34
CA LEU A 156 15.86 -2.64 10.36
C LEU A 156 14.57 -2.51 11.19
N SER A 157 14.09 -3.61 11.78
CA SER A 157 12.82 -3.67 12.53
C SER A 157 11.61 -3.19 11.71
N ILE A 158 11.60 -3.47 10.40
CA ILE A 158 10.49 -3.15 9.50
C ILE A 158 9.62 -4.40 9.34
N PRO A 159 8.36 -4.38 9.80
CA PRO A 159 7.46 -5.50 9.63
C PRO A 159 7.14 -5.73 8.15
N PHE A 160 6.99 -6.99 7.75
CA PHE A 160 6.65 -7.32 6.38
C PHE A 160 5.61 -8.44 6.29
N ALA A 161 4.87 -8.44 5.19
CA ALA A 161 3.94 -9.50 4.82
C ALA A 161 4.35 -10.08 3.46
N ARG A 162 4.26 -11.40 3.30
CA ARG A 162 4.58 -12.08 2.04
C ARG A 162 3.32 -12.53 1.34
N ILE A 163 3.28 -12.41 0.02
CA ILE A 163 2.18 -12.92 -0.82
C ILE A 163 2.70 -14.08 -1.65
N ALA A 164 2.02 -15.22 -1.56
CA ALA A 164 2.32 -16.48 -2.24
C ALA A 164 3.77 -16.96 -2.06
N PRO A 165 4.33 -16.97 -0.82
CA PRO A 165 5.69 -17.47 -0.61
C PRO A 165 5.76 -18.98 -0.87
N LYS A 166 6.92 -19.46 -1.36
CA LYS A 166 7.20 -20.89 -1.56
C LYS A 166 7.31 -21.66 -0.24
N THR A 167 7.89 -21.01 0.78
CA THR A 167 8.17 -21.64 2.07
C THR A 167 7.36 -21.01 3.18
N GLU A 168 6.79 -21.87 4.07
CA GLU A 168 6.12 -21.39 5.27
C GLU A 168 7.15 -21.10 6.37
N VAL A 169 6.95 -19.94 7.00
CA VAL A 169 7.49 -19.66 8.32
C VAL A 169 6.27 -19.29 9.16
N HIS A 170 5.99 -20.05 10.21
CA HIS A 170 4.76 -19.93 11.02
C HIS A 170 4.61 -18.58 11.73
N GLU A 171 5.70 -17.85 11.92
CA GLU A 171 5.73 -16.58 12.65
C GLU A 171 5.52 -15.35 11.72
N ASP A 172 5.54 -15.54 10.39
CA ASP A 172 5.42 -14.47 9.42
C ASP A 172 3.98 -14.26 8.96
N LEU A 173 3.64 -13.01 8.60
CA LEU A 173 2.40 -12.69 7.91
C LEU A 173 2.49 -13.19 6.46
N ASN A 174 1.86 -14.35 6.20
CA ASN A 174 1.80 -14.96 4.88
C ASN A 174 0.37 -14.94 4.33
N ILE A 175 0.22 -14.47 3.10
CA ILE A 175 -1.03 -14.54 2.34
C ILE A 175 -0.85 -15.60 1.26
N ARG A 176 -1.71 -16.61 1.24
CA ARG A 176 -1.62 -17.74 0.31
C ARG A 176 -2.96 -18.02 -0.35
N CYS A 177 -2.90 -18.58 -1.56
CA CYS A 177 -3.99 -19.29 -2.17
C CYS A 177 -3.82 -20.79 -1.89
N ASN A 178 -4.92 -21.53 -1.80
CA ASN A 178 -4.89 -22.99 -1.67
C ASN A 178 -4.82 -23.64 -3.08
N ASP A 179 -3.71 -23.39 -3.78
CA ASP A 179 -3.55 -23.77 -5.18
C ASP A 179 -3.48 -25.30 -5.35
N GLU A 180 -2.94 -26.02 -4.37
CA GLU A 180 -2.90 -27.50 -4.36
C GLU A 180 -4.32 -28.07 -4.38
N GLN A 181 -5.15 -27.62 -3.43
CA GLN A 181 -6.54 -28.07 -3.36
C GLN A 181 -7.35 -27.70 -4.61
N ALA A 182 -7.18 -26.47 -5.10
CA ALA A 182 -7.84 -25.99 -6.31
C ALA A 182 -7.44 -26.83 -7.54
N SER A 183 -6.15 -27.14 -7.69
CA SER A 183 -5.64 -27.99 -8.77
C SER A 183 -6.15 -29.41 -8.67
N PHE A 184 -6.21 -29.96 -7.46
CA PHE A 184 -6.76 -31.30 -7.20
C PHE A 184 -8.24 -31.36 -7.56
N GLU A 185 -9.05 -30.44 -7.10
CA GLU A 185 -10.50 -30.38 -7.39
C GLU A 185 -10.77 -30.22 -8.88
N LEU A 186 -10.03 -29.33 -9.56
CA LEU A 186 -10.14 -29.15 -11.01
C LEU A 186 -9.79 -30.45 -11.75
N THR A 187 -8.72 -31.13 -11.34
CA THR A 187 -8.29 -32.38 -11.94
C THR A 187 -9.33 -33.48 -11.72
N GLN A 188 -9.88 -33.60 -10.52
CA GLN A 188 -10.97 -34.54 -10.22
C GLN A 188 -12.22 -34.26 -11.07
N TYR A 189 -12.57 -32.98 -11.23
CA TYR A 189 -13.71 -32.61 -12.08
C TYR A 189 -13.50 -33.07 -13.52
N LEU A 190 -12.32 -32.80 -14.11
CA LEU A 190 -12.03 -33.25 -15.49
C LEU A 190 -12.07 -34.77 -15.63
N ILE A 191 -11.53 -35.52 -14.69
CA ILE A 191 -11.58 -36.97 -14.65
C ILE A 191 -13.04 -37.47 -14.55
N GLY A 192 -13.85 -36.83 -13.72
CA GLY A 192 -15.28 -37.12 -13.57
C GLY A 192 -16.08 -36.87 -14.84
N GLN A 193 -15.69 -35.91 -15.67
CA GLN A 193 -16.27 -35.66 -16.98
C GLN A 193 -15.82 -36.67 -18.06
N GLY A 194 -14.99 -37.65 -17.70
CA GLY A 194 -14.54 -38.72 -18.61
C GLY A 194 -13.21 -38.43 -19.31
N HIS A 195 -12.56 -37.29 -19.06
CA HIS A 195 -11.23 -37.02 -19.62
C HIS A 195 -10.20 -38.00 -19.05
N ARG A 196 -9.33 -38.57 -19.91
CA ARG A 196 -8.31 -39.56 -19.54
C ARG A 196 -6.89 -39.10 -19.93
N GLN A 197 -6.79 -38.12 -20.83
CA GLN A 197 -5.51 -37.55 -21.26
C GLN A 197 -5.53 -36.06 -20.87
N LEU A 198 -4.74 -35.73 -19.86
CA LEU A 198 -4.64 -34.39 -19.30
C LEU A 198 -3.23 -33.85 -19.54
N GLY A 199 -3.14 -32.65 -20.04
CA GLY A 199 -1.88 -31.89 -20.13
C GLY A 199 -1.79 -30.83 -19.03
N PHE A 200 -0.60 -30.61 -18.52
CA PHE A 200 -0.32 -29.58 -17.53
C PHE A 200 0.78 -28.65 -18.03
N ILE A 201 0.49 -27.35 -18.08
CA ILE A 201 1.48 -26.33 -18.40
C ILE A 201 2.10 -25.86 -17.09
N LYS A 202 3.34 -26.23 -16.85
CA LYS A 202 4.09 -25.84 -15.66
C LYS A 202 4.56 -24.39 -15.80
N GLY A 203 4.43 -23.61 -14.74
CA GLY A 203 5.00 -22.28 -14.65
C GLY A 203 6.54 -22.29 -14.56
N ASP A 204 7.13 -21.10 -14.60
CA ASP A 204 8.58 -20.94 -14.40
C ASP A 204 8.96 -21.47 -12.99
N PRO A 205 10.05 -22.23 -12.84
CA PRO A 205 10.52 -22.73 -11.54
C PRO A 205 10.87 -21.64 -10.51
N ILE A 206 11.08 -20.41 -10.96
CA ILE A 206 11.35 -19.25 -10.10
C ILE A 206 10.08 -18.77 -9.39
N HIS A 207 8.91 -19.00 -9.98
CA HIS A 207 7.59 -18.59 -9.45
C HIS A 207 6.85 -19.70 -8.75
#